data_e0fdaa4be1ce950a3c50a6e9550eb744
#
_entry.id   e0fdaa4be1ce950a3c50a6e9550eb744
#
_cell.length_a   1.000
_cell.length_b   1.000
_cell.length_c   1.000
_cell.angle_alpha   90.00
_cell.angle_beta   90.00
_cell.angle_gamma   90.00
#
_symmetry.space_group_name_H-M   'P 1'
#
loop_
_entity.id
_entity.type
_entity.pdbx_description
1 polymer ?
#
loop_
_entity_poly.entity_id
_entity_poly.type
_entity_poly.pdbx_seq_one_letter_code
_entity_poly.pdbx_strand_id
1 'polypeptide(L)'
;MRPYTIMGKRYYPSVVRVGKTFRGRASWYGPNFHGKKTSNGETYNMWQMTAAHKTLPMNTVVKVTNKDNGRSIVVRINDRGPFVNTRIIDLSKKGAIELDMVKTGTAPVKLEILGFNKKGQTKVTKTSIQKDLKEKVIGKYALQIGSFSKIEGAISIQERYNNESGQYKTVIKDIDDGSQRLFKVFLTGFQGEEEARDYKAKHFAGAFIVRE
;
A
#
# COMPACT_ATOMS: atom_id res chain seq x y z
N MET A 1 3.76 11.56 1.61
CA MET A 1 4.79 10.77 2.35
C MET A 1 5.90 10.45 1.37
N ARG A 2 7.16 10.45 1.82
CA ARG A 2 8.32 10.14 0.98
C ARG A 2 8.61 8.64 1.01
N PRO A 3 9.13 8.02 -0.07
CA PRO A 3 9.69 6.69 -0.02
C PRO A 3 10.81 6.57 1.02
N TYR A 4 11.03 5.37 1.51
CA TYR A 4 12.09 5.09 2.48
C TYR A 4 12.72 3.72 2.19
N THR A 5 13.96 3.51 2.65
CA THR A 5 14.72 2.29 2.39
C THR A 5 15.07 1.60 3.71
N ILE A 6 14.81 0.30 3.80
CA ILE A 6 15.20 -0.56 4.93
C ILE A 6 15.86 -1.83 4.35
N MET A 7 17.02 -2.18 4.87
CA MET A 7 17.80 -3.35 4.45
C MET A 7 17.94 -3.45 2.92
N GLY A 8 18.28 -2.34 2.27
CA GLY A 8 18.43 -2.24 0.82
C GLY A 8 17.13 -2.27 0.00
N LYS A 9 15.98 -2.54 0.62
CA LYS A 9 14.68 -2.55 -0.06
C LYS A 9 13.97 -1.20 0.10
N ARG A 10 13.59 -0.59 -1.04
CA ARG A 10 12.85 0.67 -1.08
C ARG A 10 11.35 0.41 -0.99
N TYR A 11 10.67 1.17 -0.12
CA TYR A 11 9.23 1.10 0.12
C TYR A 11 8.56 2.39 -0.31
N TYR A 12 7.49 2.28 -1.08
CA TYR A 12 6.71 3.41 -1.58
C TYR A 12 5.39 3.50 -0.81
N PRO A 13 5.04 4.68 -0.28
CA PRO A 13 3.77 4.86 0.40
C PRO A 13 2.59 4.56 -0.52
N SER A 14 1.69 3.70 -0.07
CA SER A 14 0.47 3.34 -0.82
C SER A 14 -0.50 4.49 -0.87
N VAL A 15 -1.05 4.70 -2.06
CA VAL A 15 -2.28 5.49 -2.21
C VAL A 15 -3.45 4.60 -1.85
N VAL A 16 -4.21 5.00 -0.84
CA VAL A 16 -5.36 4.22 -0.36
C VAL A 16 -6.58 5.11 -0.15
N ARG A 17 -7.77 4.52 -0.34
CA ARG A 17 -9.08 5.12 -0.09
C ARG A 17 -9.83 4.29 0.94
N VAL A 18 -10.82 4.91 1.57
CA VAL A 18 -11.76 4.22 2.46
C VAL A 18 -12.43 3.05 1.73
N GLY A 19 -12.64 1.95 2.42
CA GLY A 19 -13.18 0.72 1.86
C GLY A 19 -12.16 -0.19 1.15
N LYS A 20 -10.92 0.28 0.85
CA LYS A 20 -9.88 -0.60 0.28
C LYS A 20 -9.52 -1.69 1.28
N THR A 21 -9.41 -2.93 0.79
CA THR A 21 -9.08 -4.09 1.62
C THR A 21 -7.77 -4.74 1.19
N PHE A 22 -7.11 -5.39 2.16
CA PHE A 22 -5.90 -6.20 1.98
C PHE A 22 -6.06 -7.52 2.73
N ARG A 23 -5.35 -8.56 2.30
CA ARG A 23 -5.30 -9.84 2.99
C ARG A 23 -3.84 -10.26 3.18
N GLY A 24 -3.54 -10.92 4.30
CA GLY A 24 -2.21 -11.42 4.62
C GLY A 24 -2.14 -11.88 6.07
N ARG A 25 -0.94 -11.99 6.60
CA ARG A 25 -0.73 -12.37 8.01
C ARG A 25 -0.42 -11.16 8.88
N ALA A 26 -1.00 -11.13 10.06
CA ALA A 26 -0.62 -10.24 11.15
C ALA A 26 0.36 -10.92 12.10
N SER A 27 1.20 -10.12 12.76
CA SER A 27 1.83 -10.48 14.03
C SER A 27 1.69 -9.33 15.01
N TRP A 28 2.41 -9.35 16.13
CA TRP A 28 2.37 -8.28 17.11
C TRP A 28 3.75 -8.01 17.69
N TYR A 29 3.93 -6.78 18.19
CA TYR A 29 5.18 -6.35 18.81
C TYR A 29 5.40 -7.02 20.15
N GLY A 30 6.60 -7.56 20.36
CA GLY A 30 7.04 -8.03 21.67
C GLY A 30 7.16 -6.90 22.70
N PRO A 31 7.32 -7.24 23.99
CA PRO A 31 7.38 -6.27 25.09
C PRO A 31 8.58 -5.31 24.98
N ASN A 32 9.65 -5.71 24.32
CA ASN A 32 10.90 -4.96 24.20
C ASN A 32 10.80 -3.67 23.36
N PHE A 33 9.67 -3.41 22.73
CA PHE A 33 9.42 -2.19 21.95
C PHE A 33 8.71 -1.10 22.75
N HIS A 34 8.15 -1.43 23.91
CA HIS A 34 7.45 -0.45 24.75
C HIS A 34 8.38 0.71 25.15
N GLY A 35 7.88 1.94 25.01
CA GLY A 35 8.65 3.16 25.31
C GLY A 35 9.56 3.65 24.17
N LYS A 36 9.81 2.85 23.12
CA LYS A 36 10.62 3.27 21.98
C LYS A 36 9.86 4.20 21.03
N LYS A 37 10.60 4.98 20.25
CA LYS A 37 10.00 5.85 19.22
C LYS A 37 9.53 5.06 18.01
N THR A 38 8.33 5.38 17.54
CA THR A 38 7.77 4.89 16.28
C THR A 38 8.20 5.77 15.11
N SER A 39 8.01 5.28 13.89
CA SER A 39 8.39 6.00 12.65
C SER A 39 7.67 7.33 12.46
N ASN A 40 6.53 7.57 13.13
CA ASN A 40 5.84 8.86 13.09
C ASN A 40 6.25 9.81 14.23
N GLY A 41 7.23 9.38 15.08
CA GLY A 41 7.76 10.17 16.21
C GLY A 41 7.02 10.01 17.53
N GLU A 42 5.94 9.22 17.58
CA GLU A 42 5.25 8.91 18.84
C GLU A 42 6.08 7.96 19.70
N THR A 43 5.78 7.89 20.99
CA THR A 43 6.30 6.83 21.86
C THR A 43 5.38 5.62 21.80
N TYR A 44 5.91 4.45 21.42
CA TYR A 44 5.12 3.23 21.35
C TYR A 44 4.59 2.83 22.72
N ASN A 45 3.27 2.71 22.80
CA ASN A 45 2.59 2.18 23.97
C ASN A 45 1.88 0.89 23.61
N MET A 46 2.34 -0.24 24.16
CA MET A 46 1.80 -1.56 23.87
C MET A 46 0.33 -1.74 24.28
N TRP A 47 -0.22 -0.84 25.10
CA TRP A 47 -1.62 -0.84 25.55
C TRP A 47 -2.54 0.07 24.74
N GLN A 48 -2.05 0.69 23.67
CA GLN A 48 -2.85 1.47 22.74
C GLN A 48 -3.23 0.63 21.52
N MET A 49 -4.33 0.99 20.86
CA MET A 49 -4.80 0.34 19.61
C MET A 49 -4.07 0.91 18.40
N THR A 50 -2.80 0.52 18.25
CA THR A 50 -1.92 0.97 17.17
C THR A 50 -1.28 -0.20 16.45
N ALA A 51 -0.74 0.07 15.27
CA ALA A 51 -0.07 -0.94 14.45
C ALA A 51 0.99 -0.34 13.51
N ALA A 52 1.92 -1.20 13.06
CA ALA A 52 2.83 -0.90 11.96
C ALA A 52 2.33 -1.48 10.64
N HIS A 53 2.55 -0.72 9.58
CA HIS A 53 2.34 -1.18 8.21
C HIS A 53 3.41 -0.61 7.27
N LYS A 54 3.86 -1.42 6.28
CA LYS A 54 4.95 -1.04 5.37
C LYS A 54 4.66 0.25 4.60
N THR A 55 3.48 0.39 4.03
CA THR A 55 3.21 1.41 3.01
C THR A 55 1.97 2.25 3.26
N LEU A 56 1.05 1.86 4.17
CA LEU A 56 -0.12 2.68 4.48
C LEU A 56 0.30 4.06 5.02
N PRO A 57 -0.43 5.13 4.66
CA PRO A 57 -0.22 6.44 5.26
C PRO A 57 -0.22 6.40 6.78
N MET A 58 0.65 7.20 7.43
CA MET A 58 0.56 7.36 8.87
C MET A 58 -0.81 7.91 9.26
N ASN A 59 -1.30 7.50 10.42
CA ASN A 59 -2.62 7.81 10.93
C ASN A 59 -3.79 7.20 10.12
N THR A 60 -3.53 6.28 9.19
CA THR A 60 -4.58 5.46 8.60
C THR A 60 -5.27 4.64 9.69
N VAL A 61 -6.59 4.65 9.70
CA VAL A 61 -7.44 3.86 10.58
C VAL A 61 -7.87 2.60 9.84
N VAL A 62 -7.58 1.45 10.43
CA VAL A 62 -7.76 0.15 9.80
C VAL A 62 -8.60 -0.76 10.69
N LYS A 63 -9.65 -1.35 10.15
CA LYS A 63 -10.31 -2.52 10.74
C LYS A 63 -9.49 -3.76 10.38
N VAL A 64 -9.08 -4.50 11.40
CA VAL A 64 -8.36 -5.76 11.28
C VAL A 64 -9.29 -6.88 11.72
N THR A 65 -9.57 -7.82 10.83
CA THR A 65 -10.41 -9.00 11.12
C THR A 65 -9.52 -10.25 11.07
N ASN A 66 -9.45 -10.97 12.16
CA ASN A 66 -8.82 -12.29 12.23
C ASN A 66 -9.73 -13.31 11.51
N LYS A 67 -9.16 -14.02 10.53
CA LYS A 67 -9.93 -14.95 9.69
C LYS A 67 -10.17 -16.30 10.34
N ASP A 68 -9.40 -16.63 11.39
CA ASP A 68 -9.55 -17.92 12.10
C ASP A 68 -10.72 -17.90 13.09
N ASN A 69 -10.97 -16.75 13.73
CA ASN A 69 -11.98 -16.64 14.79
C ASN A 69 -13.05 -15.56 14.55
N GLY A 70 -12.97 -14.79 13.46
CA GLY A 70 -13.92 -13.74 13.10
C GLY A 70 -13.84 -12.44 13.93
N ARG A 71 -12.99 -12.38 14.97
CA ARG A 71 -12.84 -11.18 15.81
C ARG A 71 -12.28 -10.02 14.98
N SER A 72 -12.72 -8.81 15.32
CA SER A 72 -12.29 -7.59 14.62
C SER A 72 -11.96 -6.48 15.61
N ILE A 73 -10.91 -5.74 15.28
CA ILE A 73 -10.47 -4.55 16.02
C ILE A 73 -10.25 -3.38 15.08
N VAL A 74 -10.21 -2.17 15.64
CA VAL A 74 -9.81 -0.97 14.89
C VAL A 74 -8.50 -0.45 15.46
N VAL A 75 -7.52 -0.27 14.61
CA VAL A 75 -6.18 0.24 14.97
C VAL A 75 -5.79 1.43 14.10
N ARG A 76 -4.91 2.27 14.62
CA ARG A 76 -4.30 3.36 13.88
C ARG A 76 -2.85 3.01 13.50
N ILE A 77 -2.50 3.25 12.25
CA ILE A 77 -1.12 3.06 11.78
C ILE A 77 -0.27 4.23 12.26
N ASN A 78 0.74 3.95 13.08
CA ASN A 78 1.68 4.95 13.60
C ASN A 78 3.16 4.54 13.42
N ASP A 79 3.40 3.36 12.85
CA ASP A 79 4.76 2.86 12.66
C ASP A 79 4.97 2.18 11.31
N ARG A 80 6.23 1.89 10.98
CA ARG A 80 6.68 1.17 9.78
C ARG A 80 7.11 -0.26 10.12
N GLY A 81 6.78 -1.19 9.23
CA GLY A 81 6.97 -2.63 9.37
C GLY A 81 5.69 -3.37 8.99
N PRO A 82 5.68 -4.69 9.13
CA PRO A 82 6.79 -5.59 9.37
C PRO A 82 7.72 -5.70 8.16
N PHE A 83 9.04 -5.73 8.37
CA PHE A 83 10.02 -5.90 7.29
C PHE A 83 10.30 -7.37 6.96
N VAL A 84 9.30 -8.21 7.17
CA VAL A 84 9.27 -9.65 6.82
C VAL A 84 8.24 -9.84 5.71
N ASN A 85 8.58 -10.65 4.69
CA ASN A 85 7.75 -10.77 3.48
C ASN A 85 6.36 -11.38 3.73
N THR A 86 6.25 -12.32 4.68
CA THR A 86 5.02 -13.06 4.96
C THR A 86 3.98 -12.27 5.75
N ARG A 87 4.34 -11.13 6.35
CA ARG A 87 3.46 -10.33 7.21
C ARG A 87 3.11 -8.99 6.57
N ILE A 88 1.89 -8.52 6.79
CA ILE A 88 1.39 -7.23 6.28
C ILE A 88 1.19 -6.18 7.37
N ILE A 89 0.98 -6.60 8.63
CA ILE A 89 0.72 -5.70 9.76
C ILE A 89 1.29 -6.30 11.04
N ASP A 90 1.86 -5.45 11.90
CA ASP A 90 2.23 -5.81 13.26
C ASP A 90 1.39 -4.99 14.24
N LEU A 91 0.64 -5.67 15.11
CA LEU A 91 -0.28 -5.07 16.08
C LEU A 91 0.44 -4.74 17.38
N SER A 92 -0.11 -3.80 18.15
CA SER A 92 0.24 -3.65 19.56
C SER A 92 -0.16 -4.91 20.35
N LYS A 93 0.40 -5.08 21.55
CA LYS A 93 0.02 -6.18 22.45
C LYS A 93 -1.48 -6.15 22.78
N LYS A 94 -2.04 -4.96 23.03
CA LYS A 94 -3.48 -4.80 23.26
C LYS A 94 -4.30 -5.28 22.05
N GLY A 95 -3.92 -4.87 20.84
CA GLY A 95 -4.58 -5.33 19.62
C GLY A 95 -4.52 -6.84 19.45
N ALA A 96 -3.38 -7.48 19.75
CA ALA A 96 -3.23 -8.92 19.68
C ALA A 96 -4.10 -9.66 20.70
N ILE A 97 -4.24 -9.11 21.91
CA ILE A 97 -5.11 -9.66 22.96
C ILE A 97 -6.59 -9.64 22.49
N GLU A 98 -7.06 -8.47 22.03
CA GLU A 98 -8.44 -8.31 21.60
C GLU A 98 -8.77 -9.14 20.34
N LEU A 99 -7.78 -9.36 19.47
CA LEU A 99 -7.93 -10.21 18.29
C LEU A 99 -7.72 -11.71 18.57
N ASP A 100 -7.39 -12.04 19.84
CA ASP A 100 -7.15 -13.39 20.34
C ASP A 100 -6.06 -14.15 19.51
N MET A 101 -4.92 -13.48 19.34
CA MET A 101 -3.79 -14.03 18.58
C MET A 101 -2.45 -14.03 19.33
N VAL A 102 -2.46 -13.72 20.64
CA VAL A 102 -1.21 -13.65 21.43
C VAL A 102 -0.52 -15.01 21.50
N LYS A 103 -1.28 -16.09 21.75
CA LYS A 103 -0.74 -17.46 21.89
C LYS A 103 -0.17 -17.98 20.57
N THR A 104 -0.83 -17.70 19.46
CA THR A 104 -0.40 -18.14 18.13
C THR A 104 0.73 -17.27 17.55
N GLY A 105 0.95 -16.07 18.09
CA GLY A 105 1.92 -15.09 17.62
C GLY A 105 1.58 -14.45 16.28
N THR A 106 0.88 -15.15 15.40
CA THR A 106 0.44 -14.68 14.07
C THR A 106 -0.96 -15.20 13.74
N ALA A 107 -1.69 -14.45 12.87
CA ALA A 107 -2.99 -14.88 12.37
C ALA A 107 -3.23 -14.40 10.93
N PRO A 108 -3.99 -15.13 10.11
CA PRO A 108 -4.44 -14.62 8.82
C PRO A 108 -5.49 -13.51 9.05
N VAL A 109 -5.31 -12.37 8.39
CA VAL A 109 -6.18 -11.22 8.61
C VAL A 109 -6.68 -10.62 7.29
N LYS A 110 -7.87 -9.98 7.39
CA LYS A 110 -8.36 -9.00 6.42
C LYS A 110 -8.23 -7.62 7.05
N LEU A 111 -7.59 -6.70 6.32
CA LEU A 111 -7.54 -5.28 6.65
C LEU A 111 -8.56 -4.53 5.82
N GLU A 112 -9.22 -3.53 6.40
CA GLU A 112 -10.14 -2.62 5.71
C GLU A 112 -9.84 -1.19 6.15
N ILE A 113 -9.62 -0.29 5.20
CA ILE A 113 -9.36 1.12 5.48
C ILE A 113 -10.67 1.79 5.87
N LEU A 114 -10.73 2.33 7.08
CA LEU A 114 -11.90 3.05 7.58
C LEU A 114 -11.80 4.57 7.42
N GLY A 115 -10.58 5.12 7.39
CA GLY A 115 -10.36 6.56 7.33
C GLY A 115 -8.93 6.95 7.74
N PHE A 116 -8.77 8.25 8.00
CA PHE A 116 -7.49 8.84 8.39
C PHE A 116 -7.70 9.77 9.57
N ASN A 117 -6.91 9.63 10.64
CA ASN A 117 -6.93 10.52 11.80
C ASN A 117 -6.01 11.73 11.58
N LYS A 118 -6.41 12.89 12.13
CA LYS A 118 -5.49 14.02 12.26
C LYS A 118 -4.39 13.69 13.28
N LYS A 119 -3.20 14.28 13.10
CA LYS A 119 -2.06 14.13 14.02
C LYS A 119 -2.51 14.45 15.46
N GLY A 120 -2.26 13.55 16.40
CA GLY A 120 -2.58 13.74 17.83
C GLY A 120 -3.95 13.21 18.30
N GLN A 121 -4.83 12.77 17.43
CA GLN A 121 -6.11 12.15 17.83
C GLN A 121 -5.94 10.65 18.08
N THR A 122 -6.23 10.21 19.29
CA THR A 122 -6.18 8.79 19.69
C THR A 122 -7.52 8.07 19.55
N LYS A 123 -8.63 8.80 19.45
CA LYS A 123 -9.99 8.23 19.30
C LYS A 123 -10.49 8.38 17.87
N VAL A 124 -10.96 7.27 17.31
CA VAL A 124 -11.67 7.24 16.02
C VAL A 124 -13.14 7.52 16.30
N THR A 125 -13.62 8.69 15.88
CA THR A 125 -15.08 8.98 15.92
C THR A 125 -15.65 8.84 14.52
N LYS A 126 -16.92 8.41 14.41
CA LYS A 126 -17.63 8.29 13.12
C LYS A 126 -17.61 9.61 12.32
N THR A 127 -17.60 10.74 13.00
CA THR A 127 -17.57 12.09 12.42
C THR A 127 -16.22 12.44 11.78
N SER A 128 -15.09 11.92 12.30
CA SER A 128 -13.76 12.14 11.69
C SER A 128 -13.58 11.36 10.38
N ILE A 129 -14.32 10.25 10.22
CA ILE A 129 -14.28 9.42 9.01
C ILE A 129 -14.97 10.13 7.83
N GLN A 130 -16.03 10.88 8.06
CA GLN A 130 -16.82 11.52 6.99
C GLN A 130 -16.21 12.83 6.45
N LYS A 131 -15.41 13.54 7.23
CA LYS A 131 -14.90 14.86 6.85
C LYS A 131 -13.67 14.82 5.93
N ASP A 132 -12.91 13.71 5.93
CA ASP A 132 -11.71 13.53 5.10
C ASP A 132 -12.00 12.81 3.76
N LEU A 133 -13.28 12.56 3.44
CA LEU A 133 -13.74 11.96 2.18
C LEU A 133 -13.66 12.93 0.98
N LYS A 134 -13.28 14.20 1.17
CA LYS A 134 -12.93 15.08 0.06
C LYS A 134 -11.54 14.72 -0.45
N GLU A 135 -11.57 13.85 -1.40
CA GLU A 135 -10.57 13.42 -2.36
C GLU A 135 -9.29 14.26 -2.43
N LYS A 136 -8.18 13.71 -1.93
CA LYS A 136 -6.97 13.76 -2.74
C LYS A 136 -7.03 12.57 -3.69
N VAL A 137 -7.56 12.79 -4.87
CA VAL A 137 -7.36 11.92 -6.01
C VAL A 137 -5.86 11.93 -6.29
N ILE A 138 -5.16 10.95 -5.73
CA ILE A 138 -3.76 10.74 -6.10
C ILE A 138 -3.85 9.94 -7.39
N GLY A 139 -3.48 10.58 -8.50
CA GLY A 139 -3.53 10.00 -9.83
C GLY A 139 -2.85 8.65 -9.87
N LYS A 140 -3.42 7.73 -10.59
CA LYS A 140 -2.74 6.50 -10.98
C LYS A 140 -1.62 6.88 -11.93
N TYR A 141 -0.43 6.38 -11.71
CA TYR A 141 0.71 6.59 -12.58
C TYR A 141 0.97 5.34 -13.39
N ALA A 142 1.29 5.54 -14.66
CA ALA A 142 1.68 4.49 -15.59
C ALA A 142 2.97 4.90 -16.32
N LEU A 143 3.72 3.93 -16.83
CA LEU A 143 4.81 4.15 -17.76
C LEU A 143 4.35 3.74 -19.15
N GLN A 144 4.38 4.66 -20.11
CA GLN A 144 4.24 4.29 -21.52
C GLN A 144 5.57 3.70 -21.97
N ILE A 145 5.60 2.39 -22.18
CA ILE A 145 6.80 1.61 -22.49
C ILE A 145 6.93 1.25 -23.98
N GLY A 146 5.88 1.53 -24.77
CA GLY A 146 5.90 1.31 -26.22
C GLY A 146 4.75 2.00 -26.93
N SER A 147 4.91 2.22 -28.24
CA SER A 147 3.89 2.71 -29.15
C SER A 147 4.10 2.04 -30.52
N PHE A 148 3.08 1.42 -31.08
CA PHE A 148 3.15 0.57 -32.26
C PHE A 148 2.04 0.91 -33.23
N SER A 149 2.34 0.88 -34.53
CA SER A 149 1.32 1.00 -35.60
C SER A 149 0.54 -0.30 -35.84
N LYS A 150 1.07 -1.43 -35.37
CA LYS A 150 0.45 -2.75 -35.45
C LYS A 150 0.27 -3.34 -34.05
N ILE A 151 -0.87 -4.01 -33.83
CA ILE A 151 -1.21 -4.58 -32.52
C ILE A 151 -0.27 -5.72 -32.10
N GLU A 152 0.30 -6.46 -33.04
CA GLU A 152 1.22 -7.57 -32.76
C GLU A 152 2.46 -7.12 -32.01
N GLY A 153 3.01 -5.94 -32.35
CA GLY A 153 4.12 -5.35 -31.62
C GLY A 153 3.78 -4.99 -30.17
N ALA A 154 2.58 -4.50 -29.95
CA ALA A 154 2.08 -4.19 -28.61
C ALA A 154 1.87 -5.45 -27.77
N ILE A 155 1.30 -6.51 -28.36
CA ILE A 155 1.07 -7.81 -27.71
C ILE A 155 2.41 -8.44 -27.30
N SER A 156 3.40 -8.45 -28.17
CA SER A 156 4.74 -8.99 -27.87
C SER A 156 5.37 -8.33 -26.64
N ILE A 157 5.26 -7.02 -26.52
CA ILE A 157 5.73 -6.29 -25.34
C ILE A 157 4.89 -6.61 -24.09
N GLN A 158 3.57 -6.71 -24.24
CA GLN A 158 2.67 -7.07 -23.13
C GLN A 158 3.00 -8.45 -22.56
N GLU A 159 3.17 -9.46 -23.38
CA GLU A 159 3.49 -10.82 -22.96
C GLU A 159 4.84 -10.88 -22.25
N ARG A 160 5.86 -10.21 -22.79
CA ARG A 160 7.18 -10.14 -22.19
C ARG A 160 7.16 -9.60 -20.76
N TYR A 161 6.45 -8.50 -20.53
CA TYR A 161 6.49 -7.81 -19.23
C TYR A 161 5.40 -8.28 -18.25
N ASN A 162 4.32 -8.92 -18.67
CA ASN A 162 3.37 -9.56 -17.76
C ASN A 162 3.97 -10.75 -17.00
N ASN A 163 4.90 -11.47 -17.64
CA ASN A 163 5.54 -12.65 -17.04
C ASN A 163 6.70 -12.31 -16.08
N GLU A 164 7.32 -11.14 -16.25
CA GLU A 164 8.51 -10.77 -15.47
C GLU A 164 8.21 -10.01 -14.17
N SER A 165 7.08 -9.32 -14.06
CA SER A 165 6.94 -8.26 -13.04
C SER A 165 5.99 -8.52 -11.89
N GLY A 166 5.24 -9.61 -11.85
CA GLY A 166 4.32 -10.02 -10.74
C GLY A 166 3.55 -8.92 -9.98
N GLN A 167 4.10 -7.72 -9.88
CA GLN A 167 3.57 -6.55 -9.17
C GLN A 167 2.93 -5.53 -10.13
N TYR A 168 3.43 -5.42 -11.37
CA TYR A 168 2.95 -4.47 -12.36
C TYR A 168 2.20 -5.21 -13.47
N LYS A 169 1.26 -4.52 -14.12
CA LYS A 169 0.46 -5.07 -15.22
C LYS A 169 0.62 -4.22 -16.46
N THR A 170 0.75 -4.84 -17.60
CA THR A 170 0.72 -4.15 -18.89
C THR A 170 -0.70 -4.02 -19.41
N VAL A 171 -1.01 -2.85 -19.95
CA VAL A 171 -2.30 -2.54 -20.60
C VAL A 171 -2.01 -1.95 -21.97
N ILE A 172 -2.68 -2.46 -22.99
CA ILE A 172 -2.64 -1.88 -24.33
C ILE A 172 -3.85 -0.93 -24.47
N LYS A 173 -3.59 0.31 -24.90
CA LYS A 173 -4.63 1.27 -25.29
C LYS A 173 -4.54 1.48 -26.80
N ASP A 174 -5.65 1.28 -27.46
CA ASP A 174 -5.84 1.59 -28.87
C ASP A 174 -6.22 3.07 -28.97
N ILE A 175 -5.40 3.85 -29.64
CA ILE A 175 -5.57 5.31 -29.77
C ILE A 175 -5.59 5.64 -31.26
N ASP A 176 -6.74 6.14 -31.71
CA ASP A 176 -6.93 6.67 -33.05
C ASP A 176 -7.19 8.18 -32.91
N ASP A 177 -6.31 9.00 -33.47
CA ASP A 177 -6.42 10.45 -33.45
C ASP A 177 -6.96 11.01 -34.80
N GLY A 178 -7.43 10.13 -35.67
CA GLY A 178 -7.94 10.47 -37.00
C GLY A 178 -6.86 10.65 -38.07
N SER A 179 -5.59 10.75 -37.67
CA SER A 179 -4.43 10.80 -38.60
C SER A 179 -3.65 9.49 -38.60
N GLN A 180 -3.58 8.84 -37.44
CA GLN A 180 -2.92 7.55 -37.28
C GLN A 180 -3.52 6.76 -36.12
N ARG A 181 -3.53 5.42 -36.28
CA ARG A 181 -3.92 4.48 -35.24
C ARG A 181 -2.67 3.91 -34.56
N LEU A 182 -2.57 4.04 -33.23
CA LEU A 182 -1.43 3.59 -32.45
C LEU A 182 -1.88 2.71 -31.28
N PHE A 183 -1.18 1.60 -31.10
CA PHE A 183 -1.31 0.71 -29.95
C PHE A 183 -0.24 1.06 -28.93
N LYS A 184 -0.63 1.79 -27.87
CA LYS A 184 0.29 2.22 -26.80
C LYS A 184 0.25 1.22 -25.66
N VAL A 185 1.44 0.79 -25.20
CA VAL A 185 1.59 -0.15 -24.09
C VAL A 185 1.98 0.61 -22.83
N PHE A 186 1.17 0.43 -21.79
CA PHE A 186 1.37 1.06 -20.49
C PHE A 186 1.66 0.00 -19.44
N LEU A 187 2.69 0.22 -18.64
CA LEU A 187 2.95 -0.53 -17.41
C LEU A 187 2.27 0.21 -16.26
N THR A 188 1.35 -0.45 -15.56
CA THR A 188 0.48 0.12 -14.52
C THR A 188 0.70 -0.58 -13.18
N GLY A 189 0.15 -0.03 -12.09
CA GLY A 189 0.25 -0.60 -10.73
C GLY A 189 1.21 0.14 -9.82
N PHE A 190 1.80 1.25 -10.27
CA PHE A 190 2.67 2.09 -9.44
C PHE A 190 1.89 2.76 -8.31
N GLN A 191 2.48 2.79 -7.12
CA GLN A 191 1.88 3.41 -5.93
C GLN A 191 2.00 4.94 -5.95
N GLY A 192 2.89 5.49 -6.79
CA GLY A 192 3.10 6.93 -6.93
C GLY A 192 4.10 7.26 -8.04
N GLU A 193 4.26 8.57 -8.31
CA GLU A 193 5.16 9.05 -9.36
C GLU A 193 6.62 8.67 -9.10
N GLU A 194 7.08 8.73 -7.86
CA GLU A 194 8.46 8.40 -7.52
C GLU A 194 8.79 6.92 -7.79
N GLU A 195 7.84 6.02 -7.50
CA GLU A 195 8.01 4.60 -7.86
C GLU A 195 8.09 4.40 -9.36
N ALA A 196 7.20 5.07 -10.13
CA ALA A 196 7.25 5.04 -11.59
C ALA A 196 8.56 5.61 -12.14
N ARG A 197 9.07 6.70 -11.55
CA ARG A 197 10.34 7.33 -11.93
C ARG A 197 11.54 6.42 -11.66
N ASP A 198 11.60 5.81 -10.48
CA ASP A 198 12.68 4.88 -10.11
C ASP A 198 12.67 3.65 -11.01
N TYR A 199 11.49 3.10 -11.28
CA TYR A 199 11.34 1.96 -12.17
C TYR A 199 11.72 2.29 -13.62
N LYS A 200 11.28 3.47 -14.12
CA LYS A 200 11.68 4.00 -15.42
C LYS A 200 13.21 4.10 -15.54
N ALA A 201 13.87 4.73 -14.57
CA ALA A 201 15.31 4.94 -14.58
C ALA A 201 16.08 3.61 -14.64
N LYS A 202 15.56 2.57 -13.98
CA LYS A 202 16.21 1.27 -13.89
C LYS A 202 15.94 0.35 -15.09
N HIS A 203 14.76 0.43 -15.70
CA HIS A 203 14.29 -0.58 -16.67
C HIS A 203 13.89 0.00 -18.03
N PHE A 204 13.52 1.29 -18.11
CA PHE A 204 12.93 1.91 -19.29
C PHE A 204 13.35 3.37 -19.43
N ALA A 205 14.62 3.65 -19.71
CA ALA A 205 15.15 5.02 -19.77
C ALA A 205 14.35 5.94 -20.74
N GLY A 206 13.81 5.39 -21.84
CA GLY A 206 13.02 6.11 -22.84
C GLY A 206 11.51 6.18 -22.58
N ALA A 207 10.98 5.56 -21.52
CA ALA A 207 9.55 5.57 -21.25
C ALA A 207 9.03 6.94 -20.78
N PHE A 208 7.74 7.17 -20.95
CA PHE A 208 7.07 8.38 -20.44
C PHE A 208 6.22 8.05 -19.22
N ILE A 209 6.32 8.87 -18.16
CA ILE A 209 5.42 8.79 -17.02
C ILE A 209 4.11 9.47 -17.41
N VAL A 210 3.02 8.74 -17.28
CA VAL A 210 1.67 9.21 -17.59
C VAL A 210 0.83 9.16 -16.32
N ARG A 211 0.02 10.18 -16.10
CA ARG A 211 -1.00 10.21 -15.05
C ARG A 211 -2.33 9.81 -15.66
N GLU A 212 -2.96 8.75 -15.10
CA GLU A 212 -4.30 8.29 -15.50
C GLU A 212 -5.41 9.03 -14.76
#